data_74928af1403c5d807b00a5c9908004a3
#
_entry.id   74928af1403c5d807b00a5c9908004a3
#
_cell.length_a   1.000
_cell.length_b   1.000
_cell.length_c   1.000
_cell.angle_alpha   90.00
_cell.angle_beta   90.00
_cell.angle_gamma   90.00
#
_symmetry.space_group_name_H-M   'P 1'
#
loop_
_entity.id
_entity.type
_entity.pdbx_description
1 polymer ?
#
loop_
_entity_poly.entity_id
_entity_poly.type
_entity_poly.pdbx_seq_one_letter_code
_entity_poly.pdbx_strand_id
1 'polypeptide(L)'
;MTYENLIVEREDLTGTITLNRPPANPINLSVLNELDAVLTEWEADKAVRAVIITGAGDRGFSAGFDVKTAGTPDGERAMSRGQEISSHIEKYPKPVIAAINGFALGGGCELAMSCHFRIVVNGERVVLGQPEIDLGIIPGWGGTQRLPRLVGRTRALEMLLLGTRITPKQALDIGLVTRISEPGQLMADAKAFAGILAKKAPLAVHIILDAVTQGLETTIDEGMKIELEGSNRVGKSKDAVEGMMAFIEKREPVFRGE
;
A
#
# COMPACT_ATOMS: atom_id res chain seq x y z
N MET A 1 0.23 14.32 16.76
CA MET A 1 0.21 15.50 15.86
C MET A 1 -1.20 15.63 15.30
N THR A 2 -1.64 16.84 14.97
CA THR A 2 -2.93 17.07 14.29
C THR A 2 -2.63 17.28 12.83
N TYR A 3 -3.27 16.51 11.95
CA TYR A 3 -3.11 16.58 10.51
C TYR A 3 -4.32 17.31 9.92
N GLU A 4 -4.12 18.07 8.86
CA GLU A 4 -5.20 18.82 8.18
C GLU A 4 -5.93 17.95 7.18
N ASN A 5 -5.18 17.10 6.47
CA ASN A 5 -5.67 16.34 5.32
C ASN A 5 -5.77 14.82 5.61
N LEU A 6 -5.40 14.39 6.81
CA LEU A 6 -5.45 13.00 7.21
C LEU A 6 -6.21 12.83 8.53
N ILE A 7 -6.95 11.71 8.64
CA ILE A 7 -7.40 11.19 9.93
C ILE A 7 -6.49 10.00 10.26
N VAL A 8 -5.87 10.02 11.43
CA VAL A 8 -4.87 9.03 11.86
C VAL A 8 -5.35 8.38 13.13
N GLU A 9 -5.56 7.08 13.08
CA GLU A 9 -6.09 6.28 14.19
C GLU A 9 -5.19 5.09 14.47
N ARG A 10 -5.18 4.62 15.72
CA ARG A 10 -4.48 3.40 16.12
C ARG A 10 -5.44 2.52 16.89
N GLU A 11 -5.45 1.25 16.55
CA GLU A 11 -6.22 0.23 17.24
C GLU A 11 -5.37 -1.03 17.35
N ASP A 12 -5.15 -1.51 18.56
CA ASP A 12 -4.23 -2.61 18.85
C ASP A 12 -2.83 -2.37 18.22
N LEU A 13 -2.40 -3.27 17.35
CA LEU A 13 -1.12 -3.21 16.64
C LEU A 13 -1.23 -2.62 15.22
N THR A 14 -2.38 -2.03 14.88
CA THR A 14 -2.67 -1.53 13.52
C THR A 14 -2.87 -0.02 13.54
N GLY A 15 -2.20 0.67 12.61
CA GLY A 15 -2.45 2.07 12.30
C GLY A 15 -3.37 2.21 11.08
N THR A 16 -4.31 3.15 11.13
CA THR A 16 -5.17 3.51 9.99
C THR A 16 -4.94 4.96 9.61
N ILE A 17 -4.65 5.20 8.34
CA ILE A 17 -4.50 6.52 7.73
C ILE A 17 -5.65 6.72 6.75
N THR A 18 -6.50 7.70 7.00
CA THR A 18 -7.59 8.04 6.10
C THR A 18 -7.28 9.35 5.38
N LEU A 19 -7.20 9.31 4.05
CA LEU A 19 -7.09 10.51 3.22
C LEU A 19 -8.38 11.32 3.37
N ASN A 20 -8.30 12.53 3.93
CA ASN A 20 -9.47 13.29 4.35
C ASN A 20 -9.61 14.62 3.58
N ARG A 21 -9.82 14.51 2.29
CA ARG A 21 -10.18 15.64 1.40
C ARG A 21 -11.39 15.28 0.52
N PRO A 22 -12.55 14.96 1.14
CA PRO A 22 -13.73 14.58 0.37
C PRO A 22 -14.19 15.75 -0.56
N PRO A 23 -14.95 15.46 -1.63
CA PRO A 23 -15.54 14.13 -1.94
C PRO A 23 -14.62 13.17 -2.72
N ALA A 24 -13.48 13.64 -3.22
CA ALA A 24 -12.67 12.87 -4.16
C ALA A 24 -11.26 12.52 -3.63
N ASN A 25 -10.91 13.00 -2.44
CA ASN A 25 -9.63 12.82 -1.79
C ASN A 25 -8.44 13.09 -2.75
N PRO A 26 -8.40 14.27 -3.43
CA PRO A 26 -7.28 14.62 -4.29
C PRO A 26 -6.00 14.77 -3.45
N ILE A 27 -4.88 14.36 -4.02
CA ILE A 27 -3.58 14.34 -3.36
C ILE A 27 -2.75 15.52 -3.86
N ASN A 28 -2.39 16.42 -2.95
CA ASN A 28 -1.48 17.54 -3.18
C ASN A 28 -0.19 17.37 -2.33
N LEU A 29 0.72 18.33 -2.41
CA LEU A 29 1.98 18.30 -1.66
C LEU A 29 1.77 18.19 -0.14
N SER A 30 0.76 18.86 0.42
CA SER A 30 0.45 18.80 1.85
C SER A 30 0.04 17.41 2.29
N VAL A 31 -0.86 16.73 1.55
CA VAL A 31 -1.24 15.33 1.81
C VAL A 31 -0.03 14.41 1.79
N LEU A 32 0.85 14.57 0.79
CA LEU A 32 2.06 13.74 0.66
C LEU A 32 3.02 13.94 1.84
N ASN A 33 3.22 15.17 2.27
CA ASN A 33 4.08 15.47 3.42
C ASN A 33 3.50 14.95 4.73
N GLU A 34 2.18 15.07 4.94
CA GLU A 34 1.51 14.52 6.11
C GLU A 34 1.57 12.98 6.12
N LEU A 35 1.36 12.33 4.96
CA LEU A 35 1.45 10.89 4.82
C LEU A 35 2.86 10.37 5.17
N ASP A 36 3.89 11.05 4.65
CA ASP A 36 5.29 10.72 4.97
C ASP A 36 5.60 10.88 6.46
N ALA A 37 5.12 11.96 7.07
CA ALA A 37 5.33 12.21 8.50
C ALA A 37 4.73 11.09 9.36
N VAL A 38 3.51 10.63 9.05
CA VAL A 38 2.87 9.50 9.76
C VAL A 38 3.62 8.21 9.53
N LEU A 39 3.98 7.90 8.28
CA LEU A 39 4.70 6.67 7.95
C LEU A 39 6.07 6.64 8.64
N THR A 40 6.83 7.74 8.61
CA THR A 40 8.14 7.84 9.28
C THR A 40 8.00 7.69 10.80
N GLU A 41 7.00 8.30 11.44
CA GLU A 41 6.72 8.11 12.87
C GLU A 41 6.43 6.63 13.17
N TRP A 42 5.57 6.01 12.38
CA TRP A 42 5.13 4.64 12.62
C TRP A 42 6.17 3.58 12.20
N GLU A 43 7.13 3.93 11.38
CA GLU A 43 8.22 3.02 11.05
C GLU A 43 9.02 2.62 12.29
N ALA A 44 9.34 3.59 13.15
CA ALA A 44 10.07 3.37 14.40
C ALA A 44 9.17 2.86 15.54
N ASP A 45 7.86 3.05 15.48
CA ASP A 45 6.93 2.72 16.56
C ASP A 45 6.61 1.22 16.60
N LYS A 46 7.12 0.51 17.62
CA LYS A 46 6.86 -0.93 17.82
C LYS A 46 5.39 -1.27 18.12
N ALA A 47 4.58 -0.29 18.52
CA ALA A 47 3.15 -0.47 18.75
C ALA A 47 2.33 -0.52 17.45
N VAL A 48 2.88 -0.07 16.32
CA VAL A 48 2.28 -0.22 15.00
C VAL A 48 3.02 -1.31 14.24
N ARG A 49 2.32 -2.39 13.88
CA ARG A 49 2.88 -3.54 13.14
C ARG A 49 2.27 -3.76 11.76
N ALA A 50 1.16 -3.09 11.46
CA ALA A 50 0.54 -3.06 10.13
C ALA A 50 -0.13 -1.71 9.92
N VAL A 51 -0.21 -1.25 8.67
CA VAL A 51 -0.81 0.03 8.29
C VAL A 51 -1.93 -0.20 7.29
N ILE A 52 -3.04 0.50 7.48
CA ILE A 52 -4.14 0.57 6.52
C ILE A 52 -4.21 2.00 5.99
N ILE A 53 -4.30 2.16 4.67
CA ILE A 53 -4.57 3.45 4.02
C ILE A 53 -5.94 3.36 3.35
N THR A 54 -6.82 4.34 3.59
CA THR A 54 -8.16 4.40 3.00
C THR A 54 -8.54 5.85 2.67
N GLY A 55 -9.69 6.06 2.03
CA GLY A 55 -10.23 7.39 1.73
C GLY A 55 -11.42 7.75 2.62
N ALA A 56 -11.56 9.01 2.99
CA ALA A 56 -12.75 9.51 3.68
C ALA A 56 -13.96 9.61 2.74
N GLY A 57 -15.15 9.43 3.32
CA GLY A 57 -16.41 9.49 2.60
C GLY A 57 -16.75 8.19 1.87
N ASP A 58 -17.78 8.28 1.02
CA ASP A 58 -18.42 7.14 0.36
C ASP A 58 -18.12 7.05 -1.15
N ARG A 59 -17.36 8.00 -1.69
CA ARG A 59 -17.13 8.09 -3.14
C ARG A 59 -15.89 7.34 -3.60
N GLY A 60 -14.78 7.51 -2.91
CA GLY A 60 -13.54 6.95 -3.40
C GLY A 60 -12.38 6.98 -2.44
N PHE A 61 -11.43 6.14 -2.76
CA PHE A 61 -10.13 6.13 -2.12
C PHE A 61 -9.39 7.43 -2.44
N SER A 62 -9.16 7.70 -3.72
CA SER A 62 -8.60 8.97 -4.20
C SER A 62 -8.75 9.10 -5.72
N ALA A 63 -9.01 10.33 -6.19
CA ALA A 63 -8.95 10.70 -7.61
C ALA A 63 -7.52 10.98 -8.10
N GLY A 64 -6.51 10.85 -7.24
CA GLY A 64 -5.12 11.07 -7.58
C GLY A 64 -4.64 12.51 -7.40
N PHE A 65 -3.68 12.91 -8.21
CA PHE A 65 -3.06 14.23 -8.14
C PHE A 65 -4.10 15.36 -8.20
N ASP A 66 -3.96 16.35 -7.33
CA ASP A 66 -4.83 17.52 -7.31
C ASP A 66 -4.51 18.42 -8.52
N VAL A 67 -5.23 18.20 -9.62
CA VAL A 67 -5.03 18.92 -10.90
C VAL A 67 -5.16 20.44 -10.76
N LYS A 68 -5.79 20.96 -9.69
CA LYS A 68 -5.86 22.39 -9.43
C LYS A 68 -4.51 23.00 -9.07
N THR A 69 -3.55 22.17 -8.66
CA THR A 69 -2.18 22.58 -8.36
C THR A 69 -1.25 22.43 -9.56
N ALA A 70 -1.72 21.90 -10.69
CA ALA A 70 -0.91 21.73 -11.89
C ALA A 70 -0.34 23.08 -12.36
N GLY A 71 0.95 23.09 -12.73
CA GLY A 71 1.66 24.29 -13.18
C GLY A 71 2.04 25.26 -12.03
N THR A 72 1.78 24.91 -10.78
CA THR A 72 2.28 25.67 -9.62
C THR A 72 3.56 25.03 -9.07
N PRO A 73 4.42 25.79 -8.35
CA PRO A 73 5.60 25.23 -7.70
C PRO A 73 5.30 24.06 -6.74
N ASP A 74 4.14 24.10 -6.07
CA ASP A 74 3.70 23.01 -5.19
C ASP A 74 3.25 21.78 -5.99
N GLY A 75 2.60 21.98 -7.13
CA GLY A 75 2.24 20.90 -8.04
C GLY A 75 3.47 20.20 -8.62
N GLU A 76 4.49 20.96 -9.03
CA GLU A 76 5.76 20.41 -9.52
C GLU A 76 6.47 19.59 -8.42
N ARG A 77 6.52 20.12 -7.19
CA ARG A 77 7.07 19.40 -6.04
C ARG A 77 6.27 18.16 -5.68
N ALA A 78 4.95 18.20 -5.83
CA ALA A 78 4.10 17.05 -5.57
C ALA A 78 4.35 15.88 -6.55
N MET A 79 4.83 16.15 -7.77
CA MET A 79 5.16 15.08 -8.72
C MET A 79 6.35 14.25 -8.22
N SER A 80 7.47 14.87 -7.86
CA SER A 80 8.63 14.16 -7.30
C SER A 80 8.32 13.54 -5.94
N ARG A 81 7.61 14.28 -5.09
CA ARG A 81 7.24 13.83 -3.75
C ARG A 81 6.32 12.60 -3.79
N GLY A 82 5.39 12.55 -4.74
CA GLY A 82 4.53 11.37 -4.94
C GLY A 82 5.31 10.11 -5.32
N GLN A 83 6.36 10.24 -6.14
CA GLN A 83 7.27 9.13 -6.41
C GLN A 83 8.03 8.66 -5.17
N GLU A 84 8.57 9.59 -4.39
CA GLU A 84 9.29 9.30 -3.14
C GLU A 84 8.40 8.54 -2.16
N ILE A 85 7.17 9.04 -1.91
CA ILE A 85 6.22 8.42 -0.99
C ILE A 85 5.77 7.05 -1.48
N SER A 86 5.49 6.92 -2.78
CA SER A 86 5.14 5.62 -3.36
C SER A 86 6.27 4.59 -3.20
N SER A 87 7.53 5.02 -3.38
CA SER A 87 8.70 4.16 -3.17
C SER A 87 8.93 3.87 -1.68
N HIS A 88 8.66 4.82 -0.78
CA HIS A 88 8.74 4.61 0.67
C HIS A 88 7.71 3.56 1.11
N ILE A 89 6.45 3.64 0.63
CA ILE A 89 5.40 2.67 0.95
C ILE A 89 5.75 1.27 0.43
N GLU A 90 6.27 1.16 -0.79
CA GLU A 90 6.67 -0.11 -1.40
C GLU A 90 7.80 -0.82 -0.61
N LYS A 91 8.72 -0.04 -0.03
CA LYS A 91 9.86 -0.51 0.76
C LYS A 91 9.60 -0.46 2.28
N TYR A 92 8.35 -0.17 2.68
CA TYR A 92 8.01 0.00 4.09
C TYR A 92 8.20 -1.31 4.87
N PRO A 93 8.86 -1.28 6.05
CA PRO A 93 9.23 -2.50 6.77
C PRO A 93 8.07 -3.22 7.45
N LYS A 94 6.86 -2.69 7.32
CA LYS A 94 5.62 -3.24 7.88
C LYS A 94 4.57 -3.38 6.79
N PRO A 95 3.65 -4.35 6.87
CA PRO A 95 2.60 -4.51 5.88
C PRO A 95 1.75 -3.24 5.75
N VAL A 96 1.59 -2.74 4.53
CA VAL A 96 0.70 -1.64 4.18
C VAL A 96 -0.42 -2.17 3.30
N ILE A 97 -1.66 -1.89 3.67
CA ILE A 97 -2.87 -2.37 3.02
C ILE A 97 -3.64 -1.16 2.49
N ALA A 98 -3.88 -1.08 1.20
CA ALA A 98 -4.84 -0.15 0.63
C ALA A 98 -6.26 -0.73 0.80
N ALA A 99 -7.09 -0.09 1.60
CA ALA A 99 -8.51 -0.38 1.72
C ALA A 99 -9.28 0.59 0.80
N ILE A 100 -9.58 0.13 -0.41
CA ILE A 100 -10.11 0.94 -1.52
C ILE A 100 -11.63 1.01 -1.40
N ASN A 101 -12.14 2.11 -0.84
CA ASN A 101 -13.54 2.31 -0.50
C ASN A 101 -14.41 2.86 -1.64
N GLY A 102 -13.87 2.98 -2.85
CA GLY A 102 -14.57 3.48 -4.02
C GLY A 102 -13.63 3.57 -5.21
N PHE A 103 -13.68 4.67 -5.98
CA PHE A 103 -12.75 4.82 -7.09
C PHE A 103 -11.31 5.04 -6.59
N ALA A 104 -10.34 4.50 -7.35
CA ALA A 104 -8.92 4.76 -7.21
C ALA A 104 -8.35 5.07 -8.60
N LEU A 105 -8.09 6.34 -8.90
CA LEU A 105 -7.74 6.80 -10.24
C LEU A 105 -6.43 7.57 -10.23
N GLY A 106 -5.65 7.43 -11.29
CA GLY A 106 -4.38 8.11 -11.46
C GLY A 106 -3.46 7.94 -10.26
N GLY A 107 -2.92 9.01 -9.73
CA GLY A 107 -2.08 8.99 -8.53
C GLY A 107 -2.71 8.26 -7.33
N GLY A 108 -4.04 8.20 -7.23
CA GLY A 108 -4.74 7.39 -6.22
C GLY A 108 -4.58 5.88 -6.46
N CYS A 109 -4.64 5.46 -7.72
CA CYS A 109 -4.34 4.08 -8.09
C CYS A 109 -2.85 3.78 -7.92
N GLU A 110 -1.95 4.73 -8.21
CA GLU A 110 -0.51 4.60 -7.99
C GLU A 110 -0.17 4.43 -6.50
N LEU A 111 -0.80 5.23 -5.62
CA LEU A 111 -0.68 5.08 -4.18
C LEU A 111 -1.19 3.70 -3.71
N ALA A 112 -2.31 3.23 -4.23
CA ALA A 112 -2.82 1.90 -3.92
C ALA A 112 -1.88 0.80 -4.41
N MET A 113 -1.28 0.93 -5.60
CA MET A 113 -0.30 -0.03 -6.15
C MET A 113 1.01 -0.06 -5.37
N SER A 114 1.40 1.02 -4.71
CA SER A 114 2.59 1.05 -3.87
C SER A 114 2.40 0.31 -2.53
N CYS A 115 1.16 0.11 -2.08
CA CYS A 115 0.85 -0.70 -0.91
C CYS A 115 1.11 -2.19 -1.19
N HIS A 116 1.51 -2.96 -0.17
CA HIS A 116 1.77 -4.39 -0.29
C HIS A 116 0.51 -5.19 -0.66
N PHE A 117 -0.63 -4.80 -0.08
CA PHE A 117 -1.92 -5.45 -0.33
C PHE A 117 -2.99 -4.44 -0.71
N ARG A 118 -3.96 -4.86 -1.51
CA ARG A 118 -5.09 -4.06 -1.96
C ARG A 118 -6.37 -4.83 -1.77
N ILE A 119 -7.28 -4.29 -0.95
CA ILE A 119 -8.63 -4.79 -0.74
C ILE A 119 -9.58 -3.73 -1.28
N VAL A 120 -10.47 -4.10 -2.18
CA VAL A 120 -11.43 -3.17 -2.80
C VAL A 120 -12.84 -3.52 -2.40
N VAL A 121 -13.68 -2.51 -2.14
CA VAL A 121 -15.10 -2.73 -1.93
C VAL A 121 -15.79 -3.14 -3.24
N ASN A 122 -16.70 -4.09 -3.18
CA ASN A 122 -17.56 -4.43 -4.30
C ASN A 122 -18.58 -3.30 -4.57
N GLY A 123 -18.80 -2.95 -5.84
CA GLY A 123 -19.79 -1.93 -6.20
C GLY A 123 -19.70 -1.49 -7.66
N GLU A 124 -20.83 -1.17 -8.25
CA GLU A 124 -20.93 -0.76 -9.65
C GLU A 124 -20.21 0.57 -9.97
N ARG A 125 -20.09 1.47 -8.96
CA ARG A 125 -19.41 2.76 -9.10
C ARG A 125 -17.95 2.73 -8.72
N VAL A 126 -17.46 1.57 -8.28
CA VAL A 126 -16.07 1.38 -7.89
C VAL A 126 -15.26 1.06 -9.14
N VAL A 127 -14.28 1.89 -9.41
CA VAL A 127 -13.41 1.72 -10.58
C VAL A 127 -11.96 2.03 -10.23
N LEU A 128 -11.05 1.27 -10.82
CA LEU A 128 -9.61 1.47 -10.71
C LEU A 128 -9.04 1.76 -12.10
N GLY A 129 -8.05 2.65 -12.21
CA GLY A 129 -7.44 2.92 -13.51
C GLY A 129 -6.42 4.04 -13.49
N GLN A 130 -5.78 4.21 -14.65
CA GLN A 130 -4.76 5.22 -14.92
C GLN A 130 -5.23 6.06 -16.13
N PRO A 131 -6.12 7.05 -15.90
CA PRO A 131 -6.72 7.84 -16.99
C PRO A 131 -5.87 9.04 -17.43
N GLU A 132 -4.61 9.10 -17.08
CA GLU A 132 -3.70 10.23 -17.34
C GLU A 132 -3.61 10.55 -18.83
N ILE A 133 -3.69 9.56 -19.69
CA ILE A 133 -3.63 9.73 -21.15
C ILE A 133 -4.77 10.62 -21.68
N ASP A 134 -5.94 10.59 -21.05
CA ASP A 134 -7.09 11.43 -21.39
C ASP A 134 -6.80 12.94 -21.14
N LEU A 135 -5.77 13.22 -20.33
CA LEU A 135 -5.29 14.58 -20.05
C LEU A 135 -4.02 14.92 -20.86
N GLY A 136 -3.56 14.04 -21.74
CA GLY A 136 -2.33 14.22 -22.51
C GLY A 136 -1.05 14.08 -21.70
N ILE A 137 -1.11 13.40 -20.54
CA ILE A 137 0.03 13.14 -19.64
C ILE A 137 0.17 11.64 -19.36
N ILE A 138 1.16 11.28 -18.57
CA ILE A 138 1.40 9.89 -18.14
C ILE A 138 1.31 9.79 -16.62
N PRO A 139 1.09 8.60 -16.05
CA PRO A 139 1.26 8.36 -14.62
C PRO A 139 2.66 8.77 -14.15
N GLY A 140 2.73 9.52 -13.05
CA GLY A 140 3.96 10.13 -12.59
C GLY A 140 4.50 9.57 -11.28
N TRP A 141 3.73 8.75 -10.54
CA TRP A 141 4.12 8.20 -9.24
C TRP A 141 4.46 6.71 -9.29
N GLY A 142 4.77 6.18 -10.46
CA GLY A 142 5.24 4.82 -10.70
C GLY A 142 4.22 3.90 -11.36
N GLY A 143 3.08 4.42 -11.84
CA GLY A 143 2.05 3.62 -12.51
C GLY A 143 2.57 2.87 -13.72
N THR A 144 3.42 3.49 -14.54
CA THR A 144 4.05 2.84 -15.70
C THR A 144 5.01 1.70 -15.31
N GLN A 145 5.44 1.64 -14.06
CA GLN A 145 6.38 0.65 -13.55
C GLN A 145 5.68 -0.43 -12.73
N ARG A 146 4.79 -0.03 -11.80
CA ARG A 146 4.11 -0.98 -10.90
C ARG A 146 2.98 -1.74 -11.60
N LEU A 147 2.19 -1.05 -12.42
CA LEU A 147 1.06 -1.71 -13.09
C LEU A 147 1.51 -2.93 -13.93
N PRO A 148 2.52 -2.83 -14.84
CA PRO A 148 2.94 -3.99 -15.62
C PRO A 148 3.57 -5.12 -14.79
N ARG A 149 4.14 -4.81 -13.62
CA ARG A 149 4.66 -5.82 -12.69
C ARG A 149 3.52 -6.58 -11.97
N LEU A 150 2.38 -5.93 -11.75
CA LEU A 150 1.21 -6.53 -11.11
C LEU A 150 0.33 -7.32 -12.09
N VAL A 151 0.03 -6.77 -13.28
CA VAL A 151 -0.99 -7.31 -14.18
C VAL A 151 -0.44 -7.87 -15.50
N GLY A 152 0.86 -7.76 -15.69
CA GLY A 152 1.54 -8.12 -16.95
C GLY A 152 1.51 -6.98 -17.97
N ARG A 153 2.53 -7.00 -18.87
CA ARG A 153 2.82 -5.90 -19.82
C ARG A 153 1.63 -5.52 -20.70
N THR A 154 0.97 -6.51 -21.32
CA THR A 154 -0.07 -6.24 -22.32
C THR A 154 -1.29 -5.56 -21.71
N ARG A 155 -1.78 -6.07 -20.56
CA ARG A 155 -2.91 -5.47 -19.84
C ARG A 155 -2.58 -4.07 -19.31
N ALA A 156 -1.36 -3.89 -18.81
CA ALA A 156 -0.90 -2.58 -18.36
C ALA A 156 -0.89 -1.57 -19.51
N LEU A 157 -0.35 -1.93 -20.68
CA LEU A 157 -0.35 -1.05 -21.87
C LEU A 157 -1.78 -0.70 -22.30
N GLU A 158 -2.70 -1.66 -22.32
CA GLU A 158 -4.10 -1.40 -22.64
C GLU A 158 -4.72 -0.40 -21.66
N MET A 159 -4.55 -0.60 -20.35
CA MET A 159 -5.06 0.32 -19.33
C MET A 159 -4.45 1.72 -19.45
N LEU A 160 -3.14 1.81 -19.67
CA LEU A 160 -2.42 3.08 -19.72
C LEU A 160 -2.68 3.87 -21.00
N LEU A 161 -2.75 3.20 -22.16
CA LEU A 161 -2.90 3.86 -23.46
C LEU A 161 -4.35 4.19 -23.80
N LEU A 162 -5.31 3.48 -23.22
CA LEU A 162 -6.76 3.72 -23.43
C LEU A 162 -7.40 4.45 -22.25
N GLY A 163 -6.66 4.71 -21.16
CA GLY A 163 -7.24 5.28 -19.93
C GLY A 163 -8.33 4.40 -19.30
N THR A 164 -8.26 3.08 -19.56
CA THR A 164 -9.32 2.15 -19.18
C THR A 164 -9.51 2.10 -17.67
N ARG A 165 -10.78 2.19 -17.25
CA ARG A 165 -11.19 2.01 -15.86
C ARG A 165 -11.83 0.64 -15.73
N ILE A 166 -11.39 -0.14 -14.76
CA ILE A 166 -11.81 -1.51 -14.54
C ILE A 166 -12.61 -1.66 -13.25
N THR A 167 -13.52 -2.61 -13.23
CA THR A 167 -14.33 -2.95 -12.06
C THR A 167 -13.53 -3.72 -11.01
N PRO A 168 -14.01 -3.84 -9.74
CA PRO A 168 -13.39 -4.66 -8.71
C PRO A 168 -13.13 -6.11 -9.16
N LYS A 169 -14.14 -6.71 -9.85
CA LYS A 169 -14.02 -8.08 -10.36
C LYS A 169 -12.90 -8.22 -11.40
N GLN A 170 -12.84 -7.32 -12.36
CA GLN A 170 -11.75 -7.30 -13.36
C GLN A 170 -10.40 -7.08 -12.70
N ALA A 171 -10.32 -6.17 -11.70
CA ALA A 171 -9.09 -5.91 -10.96
C ALA A 171 -8.59 -7.13 -10.19
N LEU A 172 -9.50 -7.93 -9.61
CA LEU A 172 -9.16 -9.20 -8.96
C LEU A 172 -8.69 -10.24 -9.99
N ASP A 173 -9.41 -10.38 -11.12
CA ASP A 173 -9.11 -11.39 -12.15
C ASP A 173 -7.71 -11.18 -12.78
N ILE A 174 -7.24 -9.94 -12.86
CA ILE A 174 -5.91 -9.61 -13.41
C ILE A 174 -4.82 -9.47 -12.33
N GLY A 175 -5.15 -9.61 -11.05
CA GLY A 175 -4.19 -9.51 -9.94
C GLY A 175 -3.86 -8.08 -9.51
N LEU A 176 -4.58 -7.06 -9.99
CA LEU A 176 -4.39 -5.68 -9.53
C LEU A 176 -4.80 -5.51 -8.07
N VAL A 177 -5.84 -6.19 -7.62
CA VAL A 177 -6.23 -6.26 -6.21
C VAL A 177 -6.16 -7.68 -5.68
N THR A 178 -5.98 -7.83 -4.37
CA THR A 178 -5.82 -9.14 -3.73
C THR A 178 -7.13 -9.71 -3.20
N ARG A 179 -8.11 -8.85 -2.92
CA ARG A 179 -9.41 -9.24 -2.34
C ARG A 179 -10.50 -8.25 -2.73
N ILE A 180 -11.73 -8.74 -2.77
CA ILE A 180 -12.95 -7.93 -2.85
C ILE A 180 -13.68 -8.09 -1.51
N SER A 181 -14.17 -6.98 -0.97
CA SER A 181 -14.97 -6.92 0.24
C SER A 181 -16.41 -6.51 -0.11
N GLU A 182 -17.39 -7.02 0.62
CA GLU A 182 -18.78 -6.62 0.42
C GLU A 182 -19.03 -5.18 0.91
N PRO A 183 -20.02 -4.47 0.34
CA PRO A 183 -20.38 -3.15 0.79
C PRO A 183 -20.62 -3.09 2.31
N GLY A 184 -19.99 -2.11 2.98
CA GLY A 184 -20.05 -1.96 4.42
C GLY A 184 -19.09 -2.85 5.23
N GLN A 185 -18.38 -3.79 4.60
CA GLN A 185 -17.44 -4.70 5.29
C GLN A 185 -15.96 -4.35 5.09
N LEU A 186 -15.64 -3.43 4.16
CA LEU A 186 -14.25 -3.16 3.76
C LEU A 186 -13.31 -2.93 4.94
N MET A 187 -13.66 -2.04 5.86
CA MET A 187 -12.78 -1.71 6.99
C MET A 187 -12.70 -2.85 8.01
N ALA A 188 -13.76 -3.61 8.20
CA ALA A 188 -13.74 -4.82 9.04
C ALA A 188 -12.80 -5.87 8.44
N ASP A 189 -12.89 -6.13 7.14
CA ASP A 189 -12.03 -7.09 6.43
C ASP A 189 -10.57 -6.63 6.43
N ALA A 190 -10.31 -5.33 6.17
CA ALA A 190 -8.97 -4.76 6.18
C ALA A 190 -8.33 -4.85 7.58
N LYS A 191 -9.06 -4.49 8.64
CA LYS A 191 -8.60 -4.60 10.04
C LYS A 191 -8.35 -6.05 10.44
N ALA A 192 -9.24 -6.97 10.07
CA ALA A 192 -9.05 -8.40 10.34
C ALA A 192 -7.78 -8.93 9.66
N PHE A 193 -7.55 -8.55 8.40
CA PHE A 193 -6.36 -8.96 7.68
C PHE A 193 -5.08 -8.31 8.27
N ALA A 194 -5.11 -7.01 8.56
CA ALA A 194 -4.02 -6.31 9.22
C ALA A 194 -3.67 -6.95 10.58
N GLY A 195 -4.69 -7.31 11.38
CA GLY A 195 -4.51 -7.98 12.67
C GLY A 195 -3.83 -9.35 12.56
N ILE A 196 -4.13 -10.12 11.50
CA ILE A 196 -3.42 -11.38 11.21
C ILE A 196 -1.94 -11.12 10.93
N LEU A 197 -1.62 -10.11 10.10
CA LEU A 197 -0.25 -9.75 9.75
C LEU A 197 0.52 -9.18 10.96
N ALA A 198 -0.12 -8.33 11.74
CA ALA A 198 0.46 -7.69 12.92
C ALA A 198 0.86 -8.67 14.04
N LYS A 199 0.24 -9.85 14.08
CA LYS A 199 0.59 -10.93 15.01
C LYS A 199 1.82 -11.75 14.60
N LYS A 200 2.33 -11.58 13.36
CA LYS A 200 3.53 -12.28 12.88
C LYS A 200 4.80 -11.67 13.47
N ALA A 201 5.89 -12.44 13.47
CA ALA A 201 7.19 -11.98 13.97
C ALA A 201 7.66 -10.75 13.18
N PRO A 202 7.80 -9.57 13.81
CA PRO A 202 8.03 -8.32 13.09
C PRO A 202 9.31 -8.32 12.25
N LEU A 203 10.39 -8.89 12.76
CA LEU A 203 11.65 -8.99 12.00
C LEU A 203 11.50 -9.88 10.77
N ALA A 204 10.81 -11.02 10.90
CA ALA A 204 10.57 -11.92 9.76
C ALA A 204 9.68 -11.26 8.70
N VAL A 205 8.64 -10.53 9.12
CA VAL A 205 7.77 -9.76 8.22
C VAL A 205 8.58 -8.73 7.44
N HIS A 206 9.39 -7.92 8.13
CA HIS A 206 10.27 -6.93 7.49
C HIS A 206 11.20 -7.57 6.46
N ILE A 207 11.90 -8.63 6.84
CA ILE A 207 12.86 -9.31 5.95
C ILE A 207 12.16 -9.93 4.74
N ILE A 208 10.97 -10.49 4.90
CA ILE A 208 10.19 -11.04 3.76
C ILE A 208 9.80 -9.92 2.80
N LEU A 209 9.28 -8.79 3.30
CA LEU A 209 8.91 -7.65 2.46
C LEU A 209 10.11 -7.11 1.70
N ASP A 210 11.23 -6.94 2.39
CA ASP A 210 12.48 -6.44 1.83
C ASP A 210 13.06 -7.41 0.78
N ALA A 211 13.18 -8.69 1.08
CA ALA A 211 13.70 -9.69 0.17
C ALA A 211 12.86 -9.84 -1.10
N VAL A 212 11.53 -9.80 -0.98
CA VAL A 212 10.64 -9.85 -2.15
C VAL A 212 10.77 -8.57 -2.99
N THR A 213 10.74 -7.40 -2.36
CA THR A 213 10.81 -6.12 -3.08
C THR A 213 12.15 -5.96 -3.80
N GLN A 214 13.26 -6.16 -3.10
CA GLN A 214 14.60 -6.04 -3.71
C GLN A 214 14.90 -7.17 -4.70
N GLY A 215 14.46 -8.40 -4.40
CA GLY A 215 14.67 -9.55 -5.26
C GLY A 215 13.99 -9.42 -6.62
N LEU A 216 12.83 -8.75 -6.69
CA LEU A 216 12.14 -8.47 -7.96
C LEU A 216 12.82 -7.37 -8.79
N GLU A 217 13.72 -6.58 -8.20
CA GLU A 217 14.47 -5.52 -8.88
C GLU A 217 15.84 -5.98 -9.40
N THR A 218 16.21 -7.25 -9.16
CA THR A 218 17.53 -7.79 -9.50
C THR A 218 17.45 -9.18 -10.15
N THR A 219 18.59 -9.85 -10.34
CA THR A 219 18.63 -11.24 -10.84
C THR A 219 18.19 -12.22 -9.75
N ILE A 220 17.71 -13.41 -10.14
CA ILE A 220 17.33 -14.45 -9.18
C ILE A 220 18.50 -14.84 -8.26
N ASP A 221 19.72 -14.88 -8.80
CA ASP A 221 20.92 -15.24 -8.01
C ASP A 221 21.23 -14.20 -6.94
N GLU A 222 21.09 -12.91 -7.24
CA GLU A 222 21.22 -11.83 -6.26
C GLU A 222 20.06 -11.84 -5.26
N GLY A 223 18.83 -12.07 -5.72
CA GLY A 223 17.66 -12.22 -4.85
C GLY A 223 17.82 -13.34 -3.84
N MET A 224 18.37 -14.49 -4.26
CA MET A 224 18.66 -15.61 -3.36
C MET A 224 19.74 -15.29 -2.32
N LYS A 225 20.71 -14.42 -2.62
CA LYS A 225 21.67 -13.93 -1.62
C LYS A 225 21.00 -13.04 -0.58
N ILE A 226 20.12 -12.12 -1.01
CA ILE A 226 19.33 -11.27 -0.10
C ILE A 226 18.48 -12.15 0.83
N GLU A 227 17.80 -13.17 0.30
CA GLU A 227 17.01 -14.13 1.08
C GLU A 227 17.86 -14.87 2.11
N LEU A 228 19.02 -15.38 1.72
CA LEU A 228 19.92 -16.14 2.60
C LEU A 228 20.43 -15.25 3.75
N GLU A 229 20.85 -14.02 3.46
CA GLU A 229 21.30 -13.06 4.46
C GLU A 229 20.18 -12.73 5.45
N GLY A 230 18.97 -12.48 4.92
CA GLY A 230 17.77 -12.24 5.70
C GLY A 230 17.39 -13.43 6.59
N SER A 231 17.41 -14.65 6.04
CA SER A 231 17.14 -15.89 6.77
C SER A 231 18.12 -16.10 7.92
N ASN A 232 19.42 -15.88 7.69
CA ASN A 232 20.44 -15.96 8.72
C ASN A 232 20.23 -14.94 9.84
N ARG A 233 19.74 -13.74 9.52
CA ARG A 233 19.41 -12.68 10.50
C ARG A 233 18.19 -13.07 11.33
N VAL A 234 17.09 -13.50 10.69
CA VAL A 234 15.87 -13.93 11.38
C VAL A 234 16.11 -15.14 12.28
N GLY A 235 16.89 -16.12 11.81
CA GLY A 235 17.16 -17.35 12.56
C GLY A 235 17.88 -17.15 13.88
N LYS A 236 18.50 -15.98 14.10
CA LYS A 236 19.16 -15.58 15.36
C LYS A 236 18.26 -14.80 16.32
N SER A 237 17.03 -14.49 15.93
CA SER A 237 16.10 -13.70 16.73
C SER A 237 15.46 -14.54 17.85
N LYS A 238 15.05 -13.87 18.93
CA LYS A 238 14.27 -14.52 20.00
C LYS A 238 12.90 -14.97 19.48
N ASP A 239 12.30 -14.23 18.53
CA ASP A 239 11.03 -14.59 17.92
C ASP A 239 11.14 -15.89 17.10
N ALA A 240 12.29 -16.19 16.48
CA ALA A 240 12.51 -17.47 15.81
C ALA A 240 12.53 -18.64 16.82
N VAL A 241 13.19 -18.44 17.96
CA VAL A 241 13.20 -19.44 19.06
C VAL A 241 11.78 -19.62 19.62
N GLU A 242 11.07 -18.55 19.90
CA GLU A 242 9.68 -18.57 20.39
C GLU A 242 8.77 -19.31 19.39
N GLY A 243 8.87 -19.01 18.09
CA GLY A 243 8.08 -19.68 17.07
C GLY A 243 8.32 -21.19 17.01
N MET A 244 9.58 -21.62 17.10
CA MET A 244 9.93 -23.04 17.13
C MET A 244 9.43 -23.74 18.41
N MET A 245 9.59 -23.11 19.58
CA MET A 245 9.11 -23.67 20.85
C MET A 245 7.57 -23.75 20.88
N ALA A 246 6.88 -22.70 20.45
CA ALA A 246 5.41 -22.67 20.39
C ALA A 246 4.88 -23.78 19.46
N PHE A 247 5.54 -24.04 18.33
CA PHE A 247 5.19 -25.14 17.42
C PHE A 247 5.33 -26.51 18.09
N ILE A 248 6.44 -26.75 18.80
CA ILE A 248 6.68 -28.03 19.51
C ILE A 248 5.64 -28.21 20.63
N GLU A 249 5.33 -27.14 21.36
CA GLU A 249 4.40 -27.11 22.48
C GLU A 249 2.92 -27.04 22.05
N LYS A 250 2.64 -26.91 20.76
CA LYS A 250 1.29 -26.78 20.16
C LYS A 250 0.49 -25.61 20.74
N ARG A 251 1.13 -24.47 20.96
CA ARG A 251 0.51 -23.24 21.41
C ARG A 251 0.70 -22.10 20.39
N GLU A 252 -0.08 -21.04 20.53
CA GLU A 252 0.14 -19.82 19.76
C GLU A 252 1.44 -19.13 20.22
N PRO A 253 2.28 -18.66 19.26
CA PRO A 253 3.48 -17.90 19.59
C PRO A 253 3.16 -16.44 19.98
N VAL A 254 4.01 -15.87 20.82
CA VAL A 254 3.94 -14.46 21.21
C VAL A 254 5.19 -13.73 20.75
N PHE A 255 5.13 -13.13 19.56
CA PHE A 255 6.26 -12.42 18.96
C PHE A 255 6.40 -11.00 19.49
N ARG A 256 7.63 -10.60 19.79
CA ARG A 256 7.97 -9.30 20.40
C ARG A 256 8.84 -8.39 19.51
N GLY A 257 9.36 -8.92 18.39
CA GLY A 257 10.26 -8.21 17.49
C GLY A 257 11.69 -8.12 18.05
N GLU A 258 12.15 -9.20 18.71
CA GLU A 258 13.49 -9.25 19.35
C GLU A 258 14.33 -10.41 18.79
#